data_bd021e1c59b78836dff1d572803f4ec2
#
_entry.id   bd021e1c59b78836dff1d572803f4ec2
#
_cell.length_a   1.000
_cell.length_b   1.000
_cell.length_c   1.000
_cell.angle_alpha   90.00
_cell.angle_beta   90.00
_cell.angle_gamma   90.00
#
_symmetry.space_group_name_H-M   'P 1'
#
loop_
_entity.id
_entity.type
_entity.pdbx_description
1 polymer ?
#
loop_
_entity_poly.entity_id
_entity_poly.type
_entity_poly.pdbx_seq_one_letter_code
_entity_poly.pdbx_strand_id
1 'polypeptide(L)'
;MVNRYSVKRNNILKSRSNKKIKKGYSNHRKCTVGIRQKKGEVSMVEKNTKKLNSSFEENIRYMNEILPVKESFDIIRREIIIGGKASVFYYIDGFIKDEAMLKIMDSFLSVSEQDMPKDAEMFIQKHVPYVEVEILEDFDQVIRNVLSGPACLFIDGYKECIALDCRTYPARGVDEPDKDKSLRGSRDGFVETIVFNTALMRRRIRDPHLVMEMTEAGQSSRTDIAICYMKDRVDKELLQNLKKRIETLELNDLRWLSDVLSYSRLL
;
A
#
# COMPACT_ATOMS: atom_id res chain seq x y z
N MET A 1 -8.22 35.19 -17.16
CA MET A 1 -8.07 33.96 -17.96
C MET A 1 -8.71 32.83 -17.17
N VAL A 2 -9.86 32.36 -17.62
CA VAL A 2 -10.69 31.37 -16.90
C VAL A 2 -10.26 30.01 -17.35
N ASN A 3 -9.72 29.17 -16.44
CA ASN A 3 -9.34 27.80 -16.75
C ASN A 3 -10.47 26.85 -16.29
N ARG A 4 -11.13 26.26 -17.27
CA ARG A 4 -12.23 25.31 -17.06
C ARG A 4 -11.64 23.92 -16.74
N TYR A 5 -11.90 23.41 -15.57
CA TYR A 5 -11.68 22.00 -15.26
C TYR A 5 -12.86 21.18 -15.76
N SER A 6 -12.58 20.22 -16.68
CA SER A 6 -13.57 19.30 -17.22
C SER A 6 -13.61 18.02 -16.39
N VAL A 7 -14.72 17.79 -15.74
CA VAL A 7 -15.06 16.50 -15.10
C VAL A 7 -15.47 15.53 -16.20
N LYS A 8 -14.68 14.48 -16.41
CA LYS A 8 -15.04 13.38 -17.32
C LYS A 8 -16.00 12.42 -16.64
N ARG A 9 -17.28 12.51 -16.99
CA ARG A 9 -18.27 11.45 -16.75
C ARG A 9 -18.09 10.36 -17.83
N ASN A 10 -17.82 9.13 -17.39
CA ASN A 10 -17.78 7.97 -18.28
C ASN A 10 -19.19 7.57 -18.71
N ASN A 11 -19.56 7.89 -19.96
CA ASN A 11 -20.70 7.32 -20.64
C ASN A 11 -20.25 6.14 -21.49
N ILE A 12 -20.75 4.95 -21.16
CA ILE A 12 -20.58 3.73 -21.94
C ILE A 12 -21.56 3.81 -23.13
N LEU A 13 -21.02 3.93 -24.33
CA LEU A 13 -21.78 3.74 -25.57
C LEU A 13 -21.55 2.33 -26.13
N LYS A 14 -22.65 1.59 -26.23
CA LYS A 14 -22.77 0.34 -26.99
C LYS A 14 -22.68 0.66 -28.49
N SER A 15 -21.87 -0.05 -29.24
CA SER A 15 -22.10 -0.23 -30.67
C SER A 15 -21.80 -1.66 -31.11
N ARG A 16 -22.82 -2.22 -31.75
CA ARG A 16 -22.81 -3.48 -32.50
C ARG A 16 -22.06 -3.28 -33.81
N SER A 17 -21.31 -4.26 -34.28
CA SER A 17 -21.44 -4.69 -35.66
C SER A 17 -20.75 -6.02 -35.94
N ASN A 18 -21.48 -6.90 -36.61
CA ASN A 18 -21.06 -8.17 -37.22
C ASN A 18 -20.15 -7.92 -38.41
N LYS A 19 -19.15 -8.79 -38.61
CA LYS A 19 -18.83 -9.28 -39.95
C LYS A 19 -18.04 -10.61 -39.91
N LYS A 20 -18.61 -11.58 -40.65
CA LYS A 20 -18.06 -12.90 -40.97
C LYS A 20 -16.87 -12.74 -41.91
N ILE A 21 -15.80 -13.51 -41.71
CA ILE A 21 -14.93 -13.99 -42.80
C ILE A 21 -14.59 -15.47 -42.53
N LYS A 22 -14.88 -16.30 -43.54
CA LYS A 22 -14.59 -17.75 -43.62
C LYS A 22 -13.24 -17.99 -44.32
N LYS A 23 -12.71 -19.23 -44.05
CA LYS A 23 -11.68 -20.04 -44.70
C LYS A 23 -10.32 -19.99 -43.98
N GLY A 24 -9.74 -21.08 -43.53
CA GLY A 24 -9.75 -22.50 -43.85
C GLY A 24 -8.31 -22.98 -43.77
N TYR A 25 -8.02 -24.03 -43.04
CA TYR A 25 -7.00 -25.06 -43.22
C TYR A 25 -6.79 -25.87 -41.94
N SER A 26 -7.25 -27.07 -42.00
CA SER A 26 -6.75 -28.44 -41.78
C SER A 26 -5.92 -28.75 -40.50
N ASN A 27 -6.53 -29.69 -39.74
CA ASN A 27 -5.94 -30.78 -38.98
C ASN A 27 -4.73 -30.56 -38.06
N HIS A 28 -4.98 -30.56 -36.73
CA HIS A 28 -4.28 -31.49 -35.85
C HIS A 28 -5.07 -31.71 -34.52
N ARG A 29 -5.27 -32.97 -34.25
CA ARG A 29 -5.71 -33.71 -33.04
C ARG A 29 -6.29 -32.92 -31.86
N LYS A 30 -7.59 -33.14 -31.65
CA LYS A 30 -8.38 -32.73 -30.48
C LYS A 30 -7.90 -33.51 -29.25
N CYS A 31 -7.35 -32.80 -28.29
CA CYS A 31 -7.35 -33.23 -26.91
C CYS A 31 -8.47 -32.45 -26.21
N THR A 32 -9.65 -33.07 -26.12
CA THR A 32 -10.81 -32.48 -25.45
C THR A 32 -10.68 -32.73 -23.94
N VAL A 33 -10.13 -31.75 -23.23
CA VAL A 33 -10.37 -31.63 -21.78
C VAL A 33 -11.70 -30.92 -21.62
N GLY A 34 -12.72 -31.68 -21.25
CA GLY A 34 -14.05 -31.14 -20.98
C GLY A 34 -14.07 -30.30 -19.71
N ILE A 35 -13.96 -29.00 -19.85
CA ILE A 35 -14.26 -28.05 -18.77
C ILE A 35 -15.79 -27.89 -18.77
N ARG A 36 -16.45 -28.57 -17.82
CA ARG A 36 -17.86 -28.36 -17.50
C ARG A 36 -17.96 -26.99 -16.81
N GLN A 37 -18.24 -25.93 -17.56
CA GLN A 37 -18.65 -24.65 -16.99
C GLN A 37 -20.03 -24.84 -16.37
N LYS A 38 -20.08 -24.96 -15.03
CA LYS A 38 -21.29 -24.65 -14.29
C LYS A 38 -21.52 -23.15 -14.41
N LYS A 39 -22.62 -22.74 -15.06
CA LYS A 39 -23.19 -21.41 -14.90
C LYS A 39 -23.56 -21.25 -13.41
N GLY A 40 -22.64 -20.70 -12.64
CA GLY A 40 -22.92 -20.15 -11.33
C GLY A 40 -23.35 -18.71 -11.55
N GLU A 41 -24.57 -18.40 -11.18
CA GLU A 41 -25.00 -17.03 -10.94
C GLU A 41 -24.00 -16.40 -9.99
N VAL A 42 -23.26 -15.41 -10.48
CA VAL A 42 -22.47 -14.53 -9.62
C VAL A 42 -23.50 -13.64 -8.93
N SER A 43 -24.02 -14.12 -7.79
CA SER A 43 -24.67 -13.24 -6.84
C SER A 43 -23.63 -12.19 -6.48
N MET A 44 -23.86 -10.94 -6.82
CA MET A 44 -23.15 -9.82 -6.23
C MET A 44 -23.44 -9.90 -4.73
N VAL A 45 -22.52 -10.46 -3.97
CA VAL A 45 -22.50 -10.31 -2.53
C VAL A 45 -22.35 -8.81 -2.31
N GLU A 46 -23.41 -8.16 -1.91
CA GLU A 46 -23.34 -6.82 -1.34
C GLU A 46 -22.35 -6.91 -0.19
N LYS A 47 -21.13 -6.47 -0.44
CA LYS A 47 -20.15 -6.31 0.62
C LYS A 47 -20.73 -5.25 1.54
N ASN A 48 -21.11 -5.68 2.73
CA ASN A 48 -21.57 -4.81 3.80
C ASN A 48 -20.37 -3.96 4.21
N THR A 49 -20.09 -2.88 3.44
CA THR A 49 -18.96 -1.99 3.66
C THR A 49 -19.25 -1.18 4.91
N LYS A 50 -18.37 -1.28 5.89
CA LYS A 50 -18.51 -0.51 7.14
C LYS A 50 -18.18 0.95 6.84
N LYS A 51 -19.21 1.81 6.95
CA LYS A 51 -19.04 3.26 6.78
C LYS A 51 -18.21 3.86 7.90
N LEU A 52 -17.56 4.98 7.60
CA LEU A 52 -16.89 5.78 8.60
C LEU A 52 -17.89 6.30 9.63
N ASN A 53 -17.45 6.38 10.89
CA ASN A 53 -18.26 6.90 11.98
C ASN A 53 -18.16 8.43 12.05
N SER A 54 -19.14 9.07 12.68
CA SER A 54 -19.05 10.50 13.00
C SER A 54 -18.01 10.80 14.11
N SER A 55 -17.65 9.80 14.92
CA SER A 55 -16.60 9.93 15.95
C SER A 55 -15.21 9.68 15.34
N PHE A 56 -14.36 10.69 15.46
CA PHE A 56 -12.97 10.62 15.06
C PHE A 56 -12.21 9.50 15.78
N GLU A 57 -12.36 9.40 17.11
CA GLU A 57 -11.66 8.42 17.94
C GLU A 57 -12.04 6.98 17.57
N GLU A 58 -13.31 6.74 17.25
CA GLU A 58 -13.77 5.40 16.83
C GLU A 58 -13.18 5.01 15.49
N ASN A 59 -13.08 5.97 14.56
CA ASN A 59 -12.46 5.73 13.26
C ASN A 59 -10.97 5.38 13.43
N ILE A 60 -10.24 6.16 14.23
CA ILE A 60 -8.81 5.92 14.49
C ILE A 60 -8.60 4.59 15.23
N ARG A 61 -9.44 4.25 16.20
CA ARG A 61 -9.37 2.97 16.89
C ARG A 61 -9.55 1.81 15.92
N TYR A 62 -10.56 1.87 15.08
CA TYR A 62 -10.81 0.83 14.07
C TYR A 62 -9.66 0.68 13.08
N MET A 63 -9.11 1.78 12.58
CA MET A 63 -7.94 1.75 11.69
C MET A 63 -6.73 1.08 12.37
N ASN A 64 -6.48 1.37 13.65
CA ASN A 64 -5.39 0.78 14.43
C ASN A 64 -5.61 -0.71 14.76
N GLU A 65 -6.86 -1.19 14.77
CA GLU A 65 -7.18 -2.62 14.92
C GLU A 65 -6.92 -3.40 13.63
N ILE A 66 -7.22 -2.81 12.48
CA ILE A 66 -7.08 -3.47 11.18
C ILE A 66 -5.65 -3.37 10.63
N LEU A 67 -5.05 -2.19 10.70
CA LEU A 67 -3.69 -1.97 10.22
C LEU A 67 -2.69 -2.28 11.35
N PRO A 68 -1.68 -3.12 11.10
CA PRO A 68 -0.68 -3.48 12.12
C PRO A 68 0.36 -2.35 12.35
N VAL A 69 -0.11 -1.15 12.68
CA VAL A 69 0.71 0.08 12.80
C VAL A 69 1.83 -0.05 13.84
N LYS A 70 1.59 -0.86 14.88
CA LYS A 70 2.57 -1.08 15.97
C LYS A 70 3.57 -2.19 15.65
N GLU A 71 3.20 -3.10 14.76
CA GLU A 71 3.95 -4.32 14.46
C GLU A 71 4.72 -4.20 13.12
N SER A 72 4.22 -3.36 12.20
CA SER A 72 4.75 -3.23 10.85
C SER A 72 5.35 -1.84 10.66
N PHE A 73 6.66 -1.78 10.49
CA PHE A 73 7.37 -0.50 10.40
C PHE A 73 7.04 0.30 9.13
N ASP A 74 6.58 -0.38 8.09
CA ASP A 74 6.24 0.25 6.80
C ASP A 74 4.89 0.99 6.81
N ILE A 75 4.03 0.75 7.82
CA ILE A 75 2.75 1.44 7.95
C ILE A 75 2.90 2.57 8.96
N ILE A 76 3.00 3.78 8.45
CA ILE A 76 3.19 4.97 9.28
C ILE A 76 1.84 5.55 9.71
N ARG A 77 1.69 5.78 11.00
CA ARG A 77 0.62 6.56 11.61
C ARG A 77 1.24 7.82 12.21
N ARG A 78 0.85 8.99 11.71
CA ARG A 78 1.36 10.28 12.19
C ARG A 78 0.23 11.17 12.67
N GLU A 79 0.32 11.60 13.92
CA GLU A 79 -0.59 12.57 14.52
C GLU A 79 -0.07 13.99 14.28
N ILE A 80 -0.96 14.89 13.90
CA ILE A 80 -0.71 16.32 13.73
C ILE A 80 -1.91 17.14 14.18
N ILE A 81 -1.71 18.43 14.37
CA ILE A 81 -2.79 19.39 14.63
C ILE A 81 -2.91 20.30 13.41
N ILE A 82 -4.10 20.39 12.83
CA ILE A 82 -4.40 21.23 11.68
C ILE A 82 -5.51 22.20 12.09
N GLY A 83 -5.27 23.49 12.09
CA GLY A 83 -6.26 24.51 12.48
C GLY A 83 -6.89 24.21 13.85
N GLY A 84 -6.10 23.82 14.84
CA GLY A 84 -6.56 23.46 16.18
C GLY A 84 -7.27 22.11 16.30
N LYS A 85 -7.45 21.35 15.20
CA LYS A 85 -8.11 20.04 15.19
C LYS A 85 -7.12 18.88 15.19
N ALA A 86 -7.39 17.86 16.00
CA ALA A 86 -6.63 16.61 15.98
C ALA A 86 -6.77 15.94 14.62
N SER A 87 -5.66 15.51 14.05
CA SER A 87 -5.63 14.91 12.73
C SER A 87 -4.64 13.75 12.70
N VAL A 88 -4.95 12.72 11.92
CA VAL A 88 -4.11 11.52 11.80
C VAL A 88 -3.91 11.15 10.35
N PHE A 89 -2.66 10.98 9.97
CA PHE A 89 -2.26 10.40 8.69
C PHE A 89 -1.96 8.91 8.83
N TYR A 90 -2.38 8.15 7.80
CA TYR A 90 -1.92 6.78 7.55
C TYR A 90 -1.32 6.71 6.16
N TYR A 91 -0.11 6.19 6.05
CA TYR A 91 0.57 5.99 4.76
C TYR A 91 1.62 4.89 4.85
N ILE A 92 2.11 4.44 3.69
CA ILE A 92 3.18 3.44 3.60
C ILE A 92 4.53 4.14 3.41
N ASP A 93 5.50 3.79 4.24
CA ASP A 93 6.89 4.23 4.08
C ASP A 93 7.47 3.70 2.75
N GLY A 94 8.28 4.52 2.10
CA GLY A 94 8.83 4.21 0.78
C GLY A 94 7.86 4.36 -0.39
N PHE A 95 6.57 4.71 -0.16
CA PHE A 95 5.63 5.07 -1.23
C PHE A 95 5.43 6.57 -1.38
N ILE A 96 5.79 7.35 -0.39
CA ILE A 96 5.56 8.79 -0.36
C ILE A 96 6.69 9.52 -1.09
N LYS A 97 6.30 10.47 -1.93
CA LYS A 97 7.23 11.46 -2.50
C LYS A 97 7.46 12.57 -1.49
N ASP A 98 8.64 12.63 -0.92
CA ASP A 98 8.99 13.55 0.17
C ASP A 98 8.69 15.02 -0.16
N GLU A 99 9.02 15.47 -1.38
CA GLU A 99 8.75 16.83 -1.82
C GLU A 99 7.25 17.18 -1.86
N ALA A 100 6.39 16.22 -2.24
CA ALA A 100 4.95 16.40 -2.27
C ALA A 100 4.40 16.44 -0.85
N MET A 101 4.83 15.51 0.00
CA MET A 101 4.42 15.46 1.40
C MET A 101 4.86 16.72 2.16
N LEU A 102 6.08 17.20 1.94
CA LEU A 102 6.57 18.42 2.58
C LEU A 102 5.67 19.62 2.26
N LYS A 103 5.33 19.82 0.98
CA LYS A 103 4.43 20.91 0.56
C LYS A 103 3.02 20.80 1.16
N ILE A 104 2.50 19.57 1.27
CA ILE A 104 1.22 19.30 1.92
C ILE A 104 1.30 19.65 3.40
N MET A 105 2.35 19.20 4.08
CA MET A 105 2.54 19.48 5.51
C MET A 105 2.71 20.98 5.79
N ASP A 106 3.47 21.70 4.97
CA ASP A 106 3.63 23.17 5.09
C ASP A 106 2.28 23.87 4.94
N SER A 107 1.47 23.46 3.96
CA SER A 107 0.12 24.01 3.77
C SER A 107 -0.77 23.74 4.99
N PHE A 108 -0.77 22.52 5.51
CA PHE A 108 -1.64 22.12 6.61
C PHE A 108 -1.25 22.76 7.94
N LEU A 109 0.05 22.86 8.23
CA LEU A 109 0.55 23.49 9.45
C LEU A 109 0.37 25.03 9.43
N SER A 110 0.18 25.63 8.25
CA SER A 110 -0.11 27.07 8.12
C SER A 110 -1.58 27.43 8.37
N VAL A 111 -2.49 26.42 8.48
CA VAL A 111 -3.92 26.67 8.72
C VAL A 111 -4.15 27.18 10.13
N SER A 112 -4.76 28.35 10.28
CA SER A 112 -5.19 28.86 11.59
C SER A 112 -6.54 28.26 12.01
N GLU A 113 -6.85 28.29 13.31
CA GLU A 113 -8.15 27.83 13.81
C GLU A 113 -9.33 28.57 13.19
N GLN A 114 -9.14 29.86 12.88
CA GLN A 114 -10.18 30.72 12.31
C GLN A 114 -10.44 30.41 10.83
N ASP A 115 -9.41 29.92 10.12
CA ASP A 115 -9.49 29.60 8.70
C ASP A 115 -9.84 28.12 8.44
N MET A 116 -10.03 27.32 9.50
CA MET A 116 -10.33 25.90 9.38
C MET A 116 -11.69 25.70 8.70
N PRO A 117 -11.75 25.04 7.53
CA PRO A 117 -13.00 24.78 6.83
C PRO A 117 -13.93 23.85 7.62
N LYS A 118 -15.24 23.95 7.32
CA LYS A 118 -16.26 23.15 8.03
C LYS A 118 -16.35 21.72 7.57
N ASP A 119 -15.93 21.43 6.33
CA ASP A 119 -16.03 20.12 5.69
C ASP A 119 -14.77 19.79 4.86
N ALA A 120 -14.66 18.52 4.49
CA ALA A 120 -13.53 17.99 3.75
C ALA A 120 -13.38 18.60 2.34
N GLU A 121 -14.50 18.89 1.65
CA GLU A 121 -14.46 19.47 0.29
C GLU A 121 -13.86 20.88 0.31
N MET A 122 -14.29 21.73 1.24
CA MET A 122 -13.75 23.07 1.40
C MET A 122 -12.29 23.04 1.85
N PHE A 123 -11.93 22.08 2.69
CA PHE A 123 -10.54 21.90 3.13
C PHE A 123 -9.64 21.55 1.94
N ILE A 124 -10.04 20.61 1.10
CA ILE A 124 -9.31 20.23 -0.11
C ILE A 124 -9.13 21.43 -1.03
N GLN A 125 -10.20 22.17 -1.30
CA GLN A 125 -10.15 23.31 -2.22
C GLN A 125 -9.22 24.43 -1.77
N LYS A 126 -9.11 24.66 -0.47
CA LYS A 126 -8.30 25.76 0.09
C LYS A 126 -6.86 25.38 0.38
N HIS A 127 -6.65 24.15 0.87
CA HIS A 127 -5.40 23.79 1.52
C HIS A 127 -4.64 22.62 0.86
N VAL A 128 -5.21 21.98 -0.19
CA VAL A 128 -4.51 20.94 -0.94
C VAL A 128 -4.10 21.45 -2.32
N PRO A 129 -2.84 21.90 -2.50
CA PRO A 129 -2.49 22.71 -3.67
C PRO A 129 -2.20 21.93 -4.96
N TYR A 130 -1.85 20.64 -4.94
CA TYR A 130 -1.24 20.04 -6.15
C TYR A 130 -1.45 18.55 -6.38
N VAL A 131 -1.97 17.79 -5.45
CA VAL A 131 -2.09 16.33 -5.57
C VAL A 131 -3.50 15.90 -5.97
N GLU A 132 -3.62 14.72 -6.58
CA GLU A 132 -4.94 14.10 -6.77
C GLU A 132 -5.52 13.75 -5.41
N VAL A 133 -6.82 14.05 -5.23
CA VAL A 133 -7.50 13.89 -3.97
C VAL A 133 -8.79 13.14 -4.17
N GLU A 134 -9.09 12.22 -3.26
CA GLU A 134 -10.35 11.48 -3.19
C GLU A 134 -10.92 11.59 -1.79
N ILE A 135 -12.25 11.78 -1.70
CA ILE A 135 -12.99 11.75 -0.43
C ILE A 135 -13.53 10.33 -0.25
N LEU A 136 -13.23 9.75 0.90
CA LEU A 136 -13.57 8.36 1.23
C LEU A 136 -14.59 8.32 2.36
N GLU A 137 -15.64 7.51 2.21
CA GLU A 137 -16.74 7.38 3.17
C GLU A 137 -16.77 6.02 3.89
N ASP A 138 -16.01 5.04 3.42
CA ASP A 138 -15.98 3.70 4.02
C ASP A 138 -14.57 3.19 4.32
N PHE A 139 -14.46 2.34 5.35
CA PHE A 139 -13.19 1.80 5.81
C PHE A 139 -12.50 0.92 4.78
N ASP A 140 -13.25 0.16 3.96
CA ASP A 140 -12.66 -0.70 2.94
C ASP A 140 -11.94 0.12 1.87
N GLN A 141 -12.49 1.30 1.51
CA GLN A 141 -11.84 2.23 0.60
C GLN A 141 -10.60 2.84 1.24
N VAL A 142 -10.68 3.28 2.50
CA VAL A 142 -9.52 3.85 3.21
C VAL A 142 -8.39 2.84 3.32
N ILE A 143 -8.66 1.61 3.78
CA ILE A 143 -7.65 0.56 3.91
C ILE A 143 -7.01 0.24 2.55
N ARG A 144 -7.82 0.09 1.49
CA ARG A 144 -7.29 -0.13 0.14
C ARG A 144 -6.43 1.04 -0.34
N ASN A 145 -6.81 2.28 -0.08
CA ASN A 145 -6.03 3.45 -0.44
C ASN A 145 -4.69 3.45 0.31
N VAL A 146 -4.68 3.33 1.64
CA VAL A 146 -3.43 3.26 2.42
C VAL A 146 -2.51 2.18 1.88
N LEU A 147 -2.99 0.94 1.72
CA LEU A 147 -2.17 -0.18 1.27
C LEU A 147 -1.78 -0.10 -0.22
N SER A 148 -2.41 0.75 -1.01
CA SER A 148 -2.04 1.04 -2.40
C SER A 148 -1.16 2.27 -2.56
N GLY A 149 -0.98 3.07 -1.48
CA GLY A 149 0.03 4.11 -1.37
C GLY A 149 -0.42 5.56 -1.20
N PRO A 150 -1.68 5.99 -1.51
CA PRO A 150 -2.14 7.31 -1.10
C PRO A 150 -2.04 7.50 0.42
N ALA A 151 -1.71 8.72 0.85
CA ALA A 151 -1.77 9.10 2.25
C ALA A 151 -3.23 9.41 2.62
N CYS A 152 -3.74 8.76 3.65
CA CYS A 152 -5.12 8.94 4.12
C CYS A 152 -5.13 9.79 5.38
N LEU A 153 -5.86 10.91 5.35
CA LEU A 153 -5.96 11.90 6.41
C LEU A 153 -7.34 11.88 7.03
N PHE A 154 -7.39 11.68 8.33
CA PHE A 154 -8.56 11.90 9.17
C PHE A 154 -8.40 13.23 9.92
N ILE A 155 -9.46 14.03 9.97
CA ILE A 155 -9.49 15.31 10.70
C ILE A 155 -10.68 15.27 11.65
N ASP A 156 -10.47 15.62 12.91
CA ASP A 156 -11.55 15.68 13.89
C ASP A 156 -12.66 16.64 13.46
N GLY A 157 -13.90 16.19 13.59
CA GLY A 157 -15.09 16.90 13.14
C GLY A 157 -15.45 16.71 11.66
N TYR A 158 -14.65 16.00 10.86
CA TYR A 158 -15.03 15.56 9.52
C TYR A 158 -15.52 14.12 9.55
N LYS A 159 -16.53 13.82 8.71
CA LYS A 159 -17.12 12.48 8.63
C LYS A 159 -16.40 11.59 7.62
N GLU A 160 -15.65 12.22 6.72
CA GLU A 160 -14.97 11.61 5.61
C GLU A 160 -13.45 11.53 5.89
N CYS A 161 -12.79 10.61 5.21
CA CYS A 161 -11.34 10.56 5.13
C CYS A 161 -10.86 11.15 3.81
N ILE A 162 -9.79 11.92 3.82
CA ILE A 162 -9.19 12.56 2.65
C ILE A 162 -8.00 11.70 2.20
N ALA A 163 -8.06 11.11 1.02
CA ALA A 163 -6.93 10.42 0.42
C ALA A 163 -6.16 11.38 -0.51
N LEU A 164 -4.85 11.49 -0.28
CA LEU A 164 -3.92 12.36 -0.99
C LEU A 164 -2.96 11.50 -1.80
N ASP A 165 -3.01 11.59 -3.13
CA ASP A 165 -2.12 10.80 -3.98
C ASP A 165 -0.77 11.48 -4.17
N CYS A 166 0.11 11.31 -3.19
CA CYS A 166 1.50 11.73 -3.23
C CYS A 166 2.47 10.56 -3.47
N ARG A 167 2.00 9.52 -4.17
CA ARG A 167 2.78 8.28 -4.38
C ARG A 167 3.96 8.48 -5.31
N THR A 168 5.05 7.84 -4.93
CA THR A 168 6.14 7.48 -5.83
C THR A 168 6.50 6.03 -5.53
N TYR A 169 6.25 5.13 -6.48
CA TYR A 169 6.70 3.76 -6.28
C TYR A 169 8.21 3.67 -6.51
N PRO A 170 8.92 2.95 -5.63
CA PRO A 170 10.31 2.62 -5.89
C PRO A 170 10.41 1.94 -7.27
N ALA A 171 11.11 2.55 -8.19
CA ALA A 171 11.38 2.00 -9.50
C ALA A 171 12.88 2.03 -9.72
N ARG A 172 13.46 0.92 -10.19
CA ARG A 172 14.81 0.96 -10.72
C ARG A 172 14.84 1.87 -11.94
N GLY A 173 15.94 2.59 -12.13
CA GLY A 173 16.36 3.01 -13.46
C GLY A 173 16.39 1.79 -14.39
N VAL A 174 16.49 2.01 -15.69
CA VAL A 174 16.30 1.01 -16.76
C VAL A 174 17.31 -0.17 -16.73
N ASP A 175 18.17 -0.28 -15.73
CA ASP A 175 19.21 -1.31 -15.61
C ASP A 175 18.64 -2.65 -15.14
N GLU A 176 18.63 -3.64 -16.05
CA GLU A 176 18.36 -5.05 -15.72
C GLU A 176 19.64 -5.68 -15.11
N PRO A 177 19.53 -6.53 -14.09
CA PRO A 177 20.68 -7.30 -13.59
C PRO A 177 21.20 -8.20 -14.73
N ASP A 178 22.50 -8.08 -15.04
CA ASP A 178 23.11 -8.79 -16.17
C ASP A 178 23.11 -10.32 -16.04
N LYS A 179 22.96 -10.86 -14.82
CA LYS A 179 23.13 -12.30 -14.55
C LYS A 179 21.85 -13.11 -14.43
N ASP A 180 20.66 -12.47 -14.23
CA ASP A 180 19.40 -13.17 -14.05
C ASP A 180 18.26 -12.51 -14.84
N LYS A 181 18.40 -12.48 -16.16
CA LYS A 181 17.33 -12.00 -17.06
C LYS A 181 16.20 -13.02 -17.11
N SER A 182 15.09 -12.77 -16.43
CA SER A 182 13.91 -13.59 -16.60
C SER A 182 13.24 -13.31 -17.96
N LEU A 183 13.13 -14.34 -18.80
CA LEU A 183 12.46 -14.27 -20.11
C LEU A 183 10.95 -14.00 -19.99
N ARG A 184 10.32 -14.31 -18.88
CA ARG A 184 8.92 -14.03 -18.55
C ARG A 184 8.76 -13.86 -17.04
N GLY A 185 8.09 -12.79 -16.63
CA GLY A 185 7.77 -12.54 -15.22
C GLY A 185 8.08 -11.12 -14.78
N SER A 186 7.98 -10.89 -13.49
CA SER A 186 8.31 -9.61 -12.89
C SER A 186 9.81 -9.37 -12.92
N ARG A 187 10.21 -8.20 -13.39
CA ARG A 187 11.61 -7.76 -13.46
C ARG A 187 12.04 -6.98 -12.22
N ASP A 188 11.14 -6.83 -11.22
CA ASP A 188 11.49 -6.16 -9.98
C ASP A 188 12.35 -7.10 -9.13
N GLY A 189 13.57 -6.72 -8.87
CA GLY A 189 14.49 -7.38 -7.95
C GLY A 189 14.71 -6.52 -6.70
N PHE A 190 15.18 -7.14 -5.62
CA PHE A 190 15.62 -6.40 -4.44
C PHE A 190 16.85 -5.55 -4.76
N VAL A 191 16.95 -4.43 -4.04
CA VAL A 191 18.04 -3.47 -4.10
C VAL A 191 18.73 -3.39 -2.73
N GLU A 192 19.77 -2.59 -2.61
CA GLU A 192 20.55 -2.46 -1.37
C GLU A 192 19.75 -1.83 -0.21
N THR A 193 18.71 -1.06 -0.52
CA THR A 193 17.90 -0.34 0.48
C THR A 193 16.72 -1.16 0.95
N ILE A 194 16.69 -1.48 2.24
CA ILE A 194 15.66 -2.33 2.86
C ILE A 194 14.25 -1.74 2.73
N VAL A 195 14.10 -0.42 2.88
CA VAL A 195 12.81 0.28 2.75
C VAL A 195 12.23 0.11 1.34
N PHE A 196 13.06 0.18 0.29
CA PHE A 196 12.61 -0.07 -1.07
C PHE A 196 12.19 -1.52 -1.29
N ASN A 197 12.89 -2.48 -0.70
CA ASN A 197 12.56 -3.89 -0.81
C ASN A 197 11.22 -4.22 -0.14
N THR A 198 10.97 -3.68 1.04
CA THR A 198 9.69 -3.83 1.75
C THR A 198 8.56 -3.10 1.03
N ALA A 199 8.81 -1.93 0.47
CA ALA A 199 7.85 -1.22 -0.37
C ALA A 199 7.48 -2.02 -1.65
N LEU A 200 8.45 -2.68 -2.31
CA LEU A 200 8.16 -3.57 -3.44
C LEU A 200 7.28 -4.76 -3.02
N MET A 201 7.50 -5.34 -1.84
CA MET A 201 6.65 -6.40 -1.30
C MET A 201 5.24 -5.87 -1.00
N ARG A 202 5.09 -4.73 -0.33
CA ARG A 202 3.80 -4.09 -0.03
C ARG A 202 3.02 -3.74 -1.30
N ARG A 203 3.69 -3.25 -2.33
CA ARG A 203 3.07 -2.96 -3.64
C ARG A 203 2.37 -4.17 -4.24
N ARG A 204 2.93 -5.37 -4.04
CA ARG A 204 2.38 -6.64 -4.55
C ARG A 204 1.36 -7.27 -3.63
N ILE A 205 1.56 -7.14 -2.32
CA ILE A 205 0.72 -7.75 -1.28
C ILE A 205 0.05 -6.62 -0.50
N ARG A 206 -1.12 -6.21 -0.95
CA ARG A 206 -1.92 -5.14 -0.35
C ARG A 206 -2.91 -5.72 0.67
N ASP A 207 -2.38 -6.50 1.60
CA ASP A 207 -3.14 -7.19 2.64
C ASP A 207 -2.76 -6.60 4.01
N PRO A 208 -3.73 -6.20 4.85
CA PRO A 208 -3.45 -5.69 6.20
C PRO A 208 -2.80 -6.73 7.12
N HIS A 209 -2.93 -8.03 6.81
CA HIS A 209 -2.24 -9.07 7.58
C HIS A 209 -0.76 -9.22 7.26
N LEU A 210 -0.25 -8.56 6.21
CA LEU A 210 1.18 -8.52 5.95
C LEU A 210 1.85 -7.62 6.99
N VAL A 211 2.73 -8.20 7.79
CA VAL A 211 3.53 -7.52 8.81
C VAL A 211 4.98 -7.52 8.38
N MET A 212 5.64 -6.39 8.56
CA MET A 212 7.07 -6.19 8.32
C MET A 212 7.70 -5.66 9.59
N GLU A 213 8.38 -6.52 10.33
CA GLU A 213 9.08 -6.14 11.56
C GLU A 213 10.53 -5.81 11.25
N MET A 214 11.03 -4.73 11.85
CA MET A 214 12.43 -4.36 11.78
C MET A 214 13.14 -4.84 13.04
N THR A 215 14.29 -5.44 12.87
CA THR A 215 15.22 -5.82 13.94
C THR A 215 16.65 -5.59 13.48
N GLU A 216 17.59 -5.56 14.41
CA GLU A 216 19.02 -5.41 14.13
C GLU A 216 19.77 -6.70 14.52
N ALA A 217 20.84 -6.99 13.81
CA ALA A 217 21.76 -8.08 14.16
C ALA A 217 23.22 -7.66 14.00
N GLY A 218 24.07 -8.30 14.80
CA GLY A 218 25.51 -8.01 14.85
C GLY A 218 25.86 -6.93 15.88
N GLN A 219 26.94 -7.16 16.63
CA GLN A 219 27.37 -6.25 17.69
C GLN A 219 27.92 -4.92 17.16
N SER A 220 28.74 -4.99 16.11
CA SER A 220 29.42 -3.82 15.55
C SER A 220 28.69 -3.26 14.31
N SER A 221 28.20 -4.12 13.44
CA SER A 221 27.53 -3.70 12.20
C SER A 221 26.10 -3.20 12.43
N ARG A 222 25.38 -3.71 13.44
CA ARG A 222 23.97 -3.41 13.71
C ARG A 222 23.15 -3.37 12.43
N THR A 223 23.26 -4.46 11.67
CA THR A 223 22.63 -4.55 10.36
C THR A 223 21.13 -4.69 10.50
N ASP A 224 20.37 -3.84 9.81
CA ASP A 224 18.91 -3.91 9.78
C ASP A 224 18.42 -5.18 9.08
N ILE A 225 17.50 -5.87 9.72
CA ILE A 225 16.85 -7.07 9.20
C ILE A 225 15.34 -6.85 9.21
N ALA A 226 14.68 -7.01 8.06
CA ALA A 226 13.23 -7.01 7.97
C ALA A 226 12.69 -8.43 7.97
N ILE A 227 11.84 -8.77 8.95
CA ILE A 227 11.09 -10.04 9.00
C ILE A 227 9.70 -9.79 8.46
N CYS A 228 9.39 -10.40 7.30
CA CYS A 228 8.13 -10.20 6.61
C CYS A 228 7.28 -11.48 6.68
N TYR A 229 6.04 -11.38 7.17
CA TYR A 229 5.16 -12.54 7.30
C TYR A 229 3.67 -12.15 7.23
N MET A 230 2.82 -13.16 6.95
CA MET A 230 1.36 -13.01 7.02
C MET A 230 0.88 -13.40 8.42
N LYS A 231 0.35 -12.43 9.19
CA LYS A 231 -0.06 -12.61 10.60
C LYS A 231 -1.11 -13.71 10.80
N ASP A 232 -1.99 -13.90 9.81
CA ASP A 232 -3.07 -14.88 9.82
C ASP A 232 -2.63 -16.30 9.42
N ARG A 233 -1.41 -16.47 8.88
CA ARG A 233 -0.92 -17.73 8.31
C ARG A 233 0.40 -18.23 8.88
N VAL A 234 1.16 -17.35 9.53
CA VAL A 234 2.48 -17.68 10.06
C VAL A 234 2.38 -18.67 11.22
N ASP A 235 3.27 -19.64 11.25
CA ASP A 235 3.50 -20.47 12.43
C ASP A 235 4.17 -19.62 13.51
N LYS A 236 3.46 -19.41 14.62
CA LYS A 236 3.91 -18.53 15.71
C LYS A 236 5.15 -19.07 16.43
N GLU A 237 5.27 -20.38 16.55
CA GLU A 237 6.43 -21.00 17.20
C GLU A 237 7.67 -20.83 16.32
N LEU A 238 7.54 -21.11 15.02
CA LEU A 238 8.61 -20.87 14.05
C LEU A 238 9.06 -19.40 14.04
N LEU A 239 8.11 -18.45 14.02
CA LEU A 239 8.40 -17.02 14.05
C LEU A 239 9.18 -16.63 15.31
N GLN A 240 8.75 -17.11 16.48
CA GLN A 240 9.44 -16.84 17.74
C GLN A 240 10.84 -17.43 17.77
N ASN A 241 11.01 -18.65 17.27
CA ASN A 241 12.31 -19.31 17.19
C ASN A 241 13.25 -18.55 16.24
N LEU A 242 12.73 -18.07 15.10
CA LEU A 242 13.50 -17.23 14.17
C LEU A 242 13.97 -15.93 14.82
N LYS A 243 13.09 -15.21 15.52
CA LYS A 243 13.43 -13.98 16.23
C LYS A 243 14.52 -14.21 17.29
N LYS A 244 14.35 -15.24 18.13
CA LYS A 244 15.36 -15.60 19.12
C LYS A 244 16.72 -15.91 18.51
N ARG A 245 16.75 -16.62 17.36
CA ARG A 245 18.02 -16.89 16.67
C ARG A 245 18.67 -15.64 16.12
N ILE A 246 17.90 -14.71 15.57
CA ILE A 246 18.44 -13.42 15.10
C ILE A 246 19.03 -12.64 16.27
N GLU A 247 18.34 -12.59 17.42
CA GLU A 247 18.84 -11.93 18.64
C GLU A 247 20.14 -12.56 19.18
N THR A 248 20.34 -13.86 18.98
CA THR A 248 21.53 -14.59 19.44
C THR A 248 22.66 -14.60 18.41
N LEU A 249 22.54 -13.91 17.28
CA LEU A 249 23.62 -13.79 16.30
C LEU A 249 24.74 -12.90 16.87
N GLU A 250 25.75 -13.54 17.46
CA GLU A 250 26.95 -12.88 18.02
C GLU A 250 28.00 -12.52 16.94
N LEU A 251 27.59 -12.42 15.69
CA LEU A 251 28.50 -12.06 14.60
C LEU A 251 28.94 -10.61 14.79
N ASN A 252 30.26 -10.41 14.86
CA ASN A 252 30.83 -9.06 14.98
C ASN A 252 30.45 -8.17 13.78
N ASP A 253 30.20 -8.78 12.63
CA ASP A 253 29.98 -8.06 11.39
C ASP A 253 29.20 -8.93 10.38
N LEU A 254 27.98 -8.51 10.02
CA LEU A 254 27.18 -9.14 8.98
C LEU A 254 27.38 -8.37 7.68
N ARG A 255 28.45 -8.67 6.93
CA ARG A 255 28.77 -7.95 5.68
C ARG A 255 28.08 -8.51 4.45
N TRP A 256 27.69 -9.79 4.49
CA TRP A 256 27.22 -10.49 3.30
C TRP A 256 25.94 -11.28 3.54
N LEU A 257 25.01 -11.22 2.59
CA LEU A 257 23.80 -12.02 2.59
C LEU A 257 24.08 -13.54 2.70
N SER A 258 25.28 -13.99 2.27
CA SER A 258 25.76 -15.35 2.41
C SER A 258 25.89 -15.80 3.86
N ASP A 259 26.18 -14.89 4.79
CA ASP A 259 26.34 -15.21 6.21
C ASP A 259 24.97 -15.54 6.82
N VAL A 260 23.95 -14.78 6.48
CA VAL A 260 22.56 -15.04 6.89
C VAL A 260 22.04 -16.33 6.25
N LEU A 261 22.32 -16.58 4.98
CA LEU A 261 21.90 -17.79 4.26
C LEU A 261 22.62 -19.04 4.74
N SER A 262 23.87 -18.95 5.22
CA SER A 262 24.60 -20.10 5.79
C SER A 262 23.98 -20.58 7.09
N TYR A 263 23.43 -19.66 7.90
CA TYR A 263 22.70 -20.00 9.13
C TYR A 263 21.31 -20.59 8.87
N SER A 264 20.65 -20.23 7.77
CA SER A 264 19.37 -20.83 7.39
C SER A 264 19.47 -22.30 6.95
N ARG A 265 20.68 -22.77 6.58
CA ARG A 265 20.94 -24.20 6.28
C ARG A 265 21.15 -25.09 7.53
N LEU A 266 21.25 -24.48 8.71
CA LEU A 266 21.31 -25.18 10.00
C LEU A 266 19.93 -25.34 10.66
N LEU A 267 18.86 -24.97 9.97
CA LEU A 267 17.47 -25.23 10.24
C LEU A 267 17.00 -26.48 9.52
#